data_3f2d3310ad1df4ec35b799c4fafc6728
#
_entry.id   3f2d3310ad1df4ec35b799c4fafc6728
#
_cell.length_a   1.000
_cell.length_b   1.000
_cell.length_c   1.000
_cell.angle_alpha   90.00
_cell.angle_beta   90.00
_cell.angle_gamma   90.00
#
_symmetry.space_group_name_H-M   'P 1'
#
loop_
_entity.id
_entity.type
_entity.pdbx_description
1 polymer ?
#
loop_
_entity_poly.entity_id
_entity_poly.type
_entity_poly.pdbx_seq_one_letter_code
_entity_poly.pdbx_strand_id
1 'polypeptide(L)'
;LMEKDPQRLEHALRQSARSVDKFWEYVKSDGACEEGPAYWGHAAGKLYDYLKIMSEASDGRFSFFDVKQIKDMGEYISRSYVKNRWVVNFADASAQLSFSPSVVYNYGKAVGSPEMMDFAVYNLGNTSKKLFNTPRPLLSNDVFRSLESLTCINDLETRVNELNARIEAGESFDTLMESLRKSVPYNVWYPE
;
A
#
# COMPACT_ATOMS: atom_id res chain seq x y z
N LEU A 1 18.38 11.96 4.91
CA LEU A 1 19.58 11.99 5.77
C LEU A 1 20.68 12.87 5.19
N MET A 2 20.33 14.10 4.83
CA MET A 2 21.26 15.08 4.23
C MET A 2 21.90 16.01 5.26
N GLU A 3 21.52 15.89 6.55
CA GLU A 3 22.13 16.69 7.63
C GLU A 3 23.60 16.27 7.83
N LYS A 4 24.49 17.22 7.82
CA LYS A 4 25.95 17.01 7.95
C LYS A 4 26.44 17.10 9.38
N ASP A 5 25.68 17.76 10.27
CA ASP A 5 26.00 17.82 11.70
C ASP A 5 25.49 16.53 12.39
N PRO A 6 26.43 15.69 12.90
CA PRO A 6 26.05 14.41 13.51
C PRO A 6 25.13 14.55 14.73
N GLN A 7 25.30 15.61 15.52
CA GLN A 7 24.48 15.81 16.73
C GLN A 7 23.03 16.20 16.35
N ARG A 8 22.89 17.07 15.36
CA ARG A 8 21.57 17.44 14.84
C ARG A 8 20.90 16.28 14.16
N LEU A 9 21.64 15.48 13.40
CA LEU A 9 21.13 14.27 12.76
C LEU A 9 20.65 13.27 13.80
N GLU A 10 21.46 12.96 14.81
CA GLU A 10 21.09 12.05 15.90
C GLU A 10 19.84 12.54 16.64
N HIS A 11 19.79 13.84 16.97
CA HIS A 11 18.62 14.42 17.63
C HIS A 11 17.35 14.26 16.78
N ALA A 12 17.40 14.58 15.48
CA ALA A 12 16.27 14.46 14.57
C ALA A 12 15.80 13.00 14.43
N LEU A 13 16.72 12.05 14.27
CA LEU A 13 16.40 10.63 14.20
C LEU A 13 15.76 10.12 15.50
N ARG A 14 16.27 10.50 16.66
CA ARG A 14 15.67 10.13 17.96
C ARG A 14 14.25 10.70 18.13
N GLN A 15 14.02 11.95 17.71
CA GLN A 15 12.70 12.56 17.81
C GLN A 15 11.70 11.92 16.84
N SER A 16 12.11 11.68 15.59
CA SER A 16 11.26 11.01 14.62
C SER A 16 10.90 9.57 15.05
N ALA A 17 11.89 8.79 15.53
CA ALA A 17 11.66 7.45 16.04
C ALA A 17 10.64 7.44 17.20
N ARG A 18 10.81 8.34 18.20
CA ARG A 18 9.86 8.44 19.31
C ARG A 18 8.44 8.82 18.88
N SER A 19 8.31 9.62 17.82
CA SER A 19 6.99 9.96 17.28
C SER A 19 6.35 8.79 16.55
N VAL A 20 7.14 8.03 15.81
CA VAL A 20 6.70 6.81 15.12
C VAL A 20 6.32 5.72 16.13
N ASP A 21 7.12 5.53 17.19
CA ASP A 21 6.80 4.57 18.27
C ASP A 21 5.42 4.85 18.88
N LYS A 22 5.13 6.12 19.20
CA LYS A 22 3.81 6.50 19.73
C LYS A 22 2.66 6.20 18.77
N PHE A 23 2.86 6.45 17.48
CA PHE A 23 1.88 6.12 16.47
C PHE A 23 1.69 4.60 16.37
N TRP A 24 2.78 3.84 16.36
CA TRP A 24 2.74 2.39 16.27
C TRP A 24 2.06 1.75 17.48
N GLU A 25 2.38 2.23 18.70
CA GLU A 25 1.72 1.79 19.94
C GLU A 25 0.21 2.12 19.97
N TYR A 26 -0.18 3.23 19.33
CA TYR A 26 -1.58 3.65 19.25
C TYR A 26 -2.42 2.76 18.34
N VAL A 27 -1.86 2.29 17.23
CA VAL A 27 -2.56 1.41 16.28
C VAL A 27 -2.79 0.05 16.93
N LYS A 28 -4.02 -0.47 16.82
CA LYS A 28 -4.37 -1.79 17.34
C LYS A 28 -3.61 -2.91 16.64
N SER A 29 -3.54 -4.08 17.29
CA SER A 29 -2.79 -5.22 16.78
C SER A 29 -3.28 -5.79 15.45
N ASP A 30 -4.50 -5.46 15.05
CA ASP A 30 -5.13 -5.83 13.78
C ASP A 30 -4.76 -4.90 12.61
N GLY A 31 -4.11 -3.77 12.89
CA GLY A 31 -3.67 -2.79 11.90
C GLY A 31 -4.76 -1.87 11.38
N ALA A 32 -5.99 -1.90 11.93
CA ALA A 32 -7.08 -1.05 11.48
C ALA A 32 -6.79 0.44 11.71
N CYS A 33 -7.16 1.29 10.74
CA CYS A 33 -7.07 2.74 10.87
C CYS A 33 -8.37 3.28 11.48
N GLU A 34 -8.30 3.85 12.68
CA GLU A 34 -9.50 4.36 13.40
C GLU A 34 -10.20 5.50 12.66
N GLU A 35 -9.48 6.27 11.86
CA GLU A 35 -10.06 7.33 11.01
C GLU A 35 -10.68 6.80 9.71
N GLY A 36 -10.64 5.49 9.52
CA GLY A 36 -11.19 4.81 8.35
C GLY A 36 -10.23 4.73 7.18
N PRO A 37 -10.62 4.01 6.11
CA PRO A 37 -9.73 3.68 4.99
C PRO A 37 -9.27 4.88 4.16
N ALA A 38 -9.96 6.04 4.22
CA ALA A 38 -9.53 7.25 3.53
C ALA A 38 -8.18 7.77 4.03
N TYR A 39 -7.90 7.58 5.30
CA TYR A 39 -6.67 8.03 5.95
C TYR A 39 -5.54 7.00 5.91
N TRP A 40 -5.77 5.81 5.37
CA TRP A 40 -4.73 4.78 5.25
C TRP A 40 -3.42 5.30 4.64
N GLY A 41 -3.52 6.11 3.58
CA GLY A 41 -2.36 6.69 2.92
C GLY A 41 -1.56 7.66 3.80
N HIS A 42 -2.21 8.32 4.76
CA HIS A 42 -1.60 9.25 5.74
C HIS A 42 -1.20 8.55 7.04
N ALA A 43 -1.77 7.41 7.35
CA ALA A 43 -1.43 6.58 8.50
C ALA A 43 -0.41 5.48 8.11
N ALA A 44 -0.88 4.28 7.79
CA ALA A 44 -0.03 3.14 7.43
C ALA A 44 0.88 3.43 6.22
N GLY A 45 0.40 4.18 5.21
CA GLY A 45 1.20 4.57 4.06
C GLY A 45 2.37 5.49 4.43
N LYS A 46 2.21 6.43 5.39
CA LYS A 46 3.31 7.27 5.86
C LYS A 46 4.26 6.54 6.80
N LEU A 47 3.74 5.58 7.57
CA LEU A 47 4.60 4.67 8.32
C LEU A 47 5.49 3.86 7.37
N TYR A 48 4.93 3.31 6.30
CA TYR A 48 5.70 2.63 5.26
C TYR A 48 6.79 3.53 4.68
N ASP A 49 6.46 4.78 4.29
CA ASP A 49 7.43 5.74 3.76
C ASP A 49 8.61 5.93 4.73
N TYR A 50 8.31 6.11 6.02
CA TYR A 50 9.32 6.26 7.06
C TYR A 50 10.21 5.02 7.22
N LEU A 51 9.59 3.84 7.35
CA LEU A 51 10.30 2.58 7.53
C LEU A 51 11.18 2.24 6.31
N LYS A 52 10.70 2.56 5.11
CA LYS A 52 11.44 2.38 3.85
C LYS A 52 12.70 3.25 3.84
N ILE A 53 12.57 4.55 4.17
CA ILE A 53 13.71 5.48 4.25
C ILE A 53 14.72 5.00 5.31
N MET A 54 14.24 4.57 6.48
CA MET A 54 15.12 4.09 7.55
C MET A 54 15.85 2.80 7.17
N SER A 55 15.15 1.86 6.53
CA SER A 55 15.74 0.61 6.05
C SER A 55 16.83 0.88 5.00
N GLU A 56 16.55 1.70 4.00
CA GLU A 56 17.52 2.05 2.95
C GLU A 56 18.73 2.82 3.49
N ALA A 57 18.49 3.81 4.35
CA ALA A 57 19.56 4.61 4.94
C ALA A 57 20.49 3.82 5.87
N SER A 58 20.04 2.64 6.34
CA SER A 58 20.80 1.76 7.24
C SER A 58 21.28 0.48 6.57
N ASP A 59 21.20 0.35 5.25
CA ASP A 59 21.49 -0.88 4.51
C ASP A 59 20.72 -2.10 5.08
N GLY A 60 19.43 -1.89 5.38
CA GLY A 60 18.52 -2.93 5.89
C GLY A 60 18.66 -3.25 7.38
N ARG A 61 19.56 -2.59 8.13
CA ARG A 61 19.75 -2.88 9.58
C ARG A 61 18.54 -2.48 10.42
N PHE A 62 17.81 -1.46 10.02
CA PHE A 62 16.56 -1.01 10.63
C PHE A 62 15.39 -1.34 9.71
N SER A 63 15.11 -2.63 9.54
CA SER A 63 13.96 -3.12 8.80
C SER A 63 12.94 -3.72 9.79
N PHE A 64 11.66 -3.34 9.63
CA PHE A 64 10.54 -3.83 10.44
C PHE A 64 9.44 -4.43 9.57
N PHE A 65 9.73 -4.70 8.30
CA PHE A 65 8.74 -5.21 7.34
C PHE A 65 8.32 -6.66 7.56
N ASP A 66 9.04 -7.40 8.40
CA ASP A 66 8.71 -8.75 8.87
C ASP A 66 7.76 -8.75 10.09
N VAL A 67 7.49 -7.57 10.69
CA VAL A 67 6.57 -7.45 11.82
C VAL A 67 5.13 -7.59 11.34
N LYS A 68 4.42 -8.56 11.94
CA LYS A 68 3.03 -8.86 11.57
C LYS A 68 2.11 -7.63 11.58
N GLN A 69 2.20 -6.78 12.60
CA GLN A 69 1.35 -5.59 12.72
C GLN A 69 1.58 -4.61 11.56
N ILE A 70 2.84 -4.43 11.09
CA ILE A 70 3.16 -3.60 9.93
C ILE A 70 2.50 -4.17 8.68
N LYS A 71 2.52 -5.49 8.50
CA LYS A 71 1.80 -6.16 7.43
C LYS A 71 0.29 -5.97 7.53
N ASP A 72 -0.30 -6.18 8.70
CA ASP A 72 -1.75 -6.01 8.92
C ASP A 72 -2.20 -4.57 8.64
N MET A 73 -1.41 -3.57 9.06
CA MET A 73 -1.67 -2.16 8.74
C MET A 73 -1.65 -1.89 7.22
N GLY A 74 -0.76 -2.55 6.49
CA GLY A 74 -0.72 -2.48 5.03
C GLY A 74 -1.97 -3.11 4.42
N GLU A 75 -2.29 -4.33 4.80
CA GLU A 75 -3.40 -5.13 4.26
C GLU A 75 -4.80 -4.58 4.59
N TYR A 76 -4.91 -3.73 5.60
CA TYR A 76 -6.18 -3.07 5.95
C TYR A 76 -6.87 -2.40 4.76
N ILE A 77 -6.11 -1.82 3.82
CA ILE A 77 -6.70 -1.12 2.66
C ILE A 77 -7.40 -2.08 1.69
N SER A 78 -6.84 -3.26 1.43
CA SER A 78 -7.46 -4.28 0.58
C SER A 78 -8.67 -4.92 1.25
N ARG A 79 -8.61 -5.11 2.56
CA ARG A 79 -9.65 -5.74 3.39
C ARG A 79 -10.84 -4.84 3.63
N SER A 80 -10.63 -3.53 3.72
CA SER A 80 -11.71 -2.52 3.82
C SER A 80 -12.41 -2.23 2.50
N TYR A 81 -11.86 -2.69 1.36
CA TYR A 81 -12.39 -2.44 0.02
C TYR A 81 -13.48 -3.43 -0.35
N VAL A 82 -14.63 -2.92 -0.79
CA VAL A 82 -15.76 -3.74 -1.23
C VAL A 82 -15.72 -4.00 -2.74
N LYS A 83 -16.07 -3.00 -3.55
CA LYS A 83 -16.08 -3.10 -5.03
C LYS A 83 -16.23 -1.69 -5.64
N ASN A 84 -15.73 -1.48 -6.85
CA ASN A 84 -15.96 -0.24 -7.61
C ASN A 84 -15.64 1.02 -6.82
N ARG A 85 -14.50 1.02 -6.13
CA ARG A 85 -14.04 2.09 -5.25
C ARG A 85 -14.79 2.25 -3.92
N TRP A 86 -15.86 1.49 -3.70
CA TRP A 86 -16.56 1.48 -2.43
C TRP A 86 -15.73 0.77 -1.35
N VAL A 87 -15.73 1.35 -0.18
CA VAL A 87 -15.05 0.82 1.01
C VAL A 87 -16.03 0.73 2.18
N VAL A 88 -15.70 -0.09 3.17
CA VAL A 88 -16.38 -0.05 4.47
C VAL A 88 -15.97 1.26 5.12
N ASN A 89 -16.84 2.28 5.05
CA ASN A 89 -16.52 3.61 5.54
C ASN A 89 -17.09 3.85 6.93
N PHE A 90 -16.31 4.51 7.74
CA PHE A 90 -16.67 5.02 9.07
C PHE A 90 -15.76 6.21 9.40
N ALA A 91 -16.00 6.88 10.52
CA ALA A 91 -15.30 8.08 10.91
C ALA A 91 -15.24 9.10 9.75
N ASP A 92 -14.07 9.62 9.43
CA ASP A 92 -13.90 10.64 8.39
C ASP A 92 -13.69 10.07 6.99
N ALA A 93 -13.89 8.75 6.80
CA ALA A 93 -13.70 8.13 5.50
C ALA A 93 -14.85 8.40 4.55
N SER A 94 -14.53 8.81 3.32
CA SER A 94 -15.48 8.79 2.21
C SER A 94 -15.84 7.36 1.82
N ALA A 95 -17.09 7.15 1.37
CA ALA A 95 -17.56 5.83 0.96
C ALA A 95 -16.89 5.30 -0.31
N GLN A 96 -16.36 6.19 -1.14
CA GLN A 96 -15.60 5.85 -2.36
C GLN A 96 -14.21 6.46 -2.30
N LEU A 97 -13.21 5.64 -2.54
CA LEU A 97 -11.80 6.03 -2.50
C LEU A 97 -11.06 5.68 -3.78
N SER A 98 -9.99 6.42 -4.02
CA SER A 98 -8.96 6.08 -5.00
C SER A 98 -7.64 5.89 -4.27
N PHE A 99 -6.92 4.86 -4.63
CA PHE A 99 -5.61 4.55 -4.07
C PHE A 99 -4.54 4.70 -5.14
N SER A 100 -3.30 4.91 -4.72
CA SER A 100 -2.15 4.79 -5.62
C SER A 100 -1.75 3.31 -5.72
N PRO A 101 -1.88 2.68 -6.89
CA PRO A 101 -1.46 1.28 -7.06
C PRO A 101 0.01 1.07 -6.72
N SER A 102 0.88 2.04 -7.02
CA SER A 102 2.33 1.94 -6.73
C SER A 102 2.63 1.93 -5.24
N VAL A 103 1.94 2.75 -4.43
CA VAL A 103 2.14 2.76 -2.97
C VAL A 103 1.69 1.43 -2.37
N VAL A 104 0.52 0.93 -2.79
CA VAL A 104 -0.02 -0.36 -2.31
C VAL A 104 0.89 -1.52 -2.73
N TYR A 105 1.37 -1.51 -3.98
CA TYR A 105 2.25 -2.55 -4.52
C TYR A 105 3.61 -2.59 -3.79
N ASN A 106 4.26 -1.44 -3.65
CA ASN A 106 5.55 -1.34 -2.98
C ASN A 106 5.47 -1.73 -1.50
N TYR A 107 4.42 -1.30 -0.80
CA TYR A 107 4.19 -1.73 0.58
C TYR A 107 3.97 -3.25 0.63
N GLY A 108 3.11 -3.80 -0.23
CA GLY A 108 2.88 -5.24 -0.32
C GLY A 108 4.16 -6.04 -0.60
N LYS A 109 5.02 -5.53 -1.49
CA LYS A 109 6.32 -6.13 -1.79
C LYS A 109 7.24 -6.12 -0.56
N ALA A 110 7.29 -5.01 0.18
CA ALA A 110 8.12 -4.87 1.36
C ALA A 110 7.73 -5.82 2.50
N VAL A 111 6.42 -6.02 2.73
CA VAL A 111 5.90 -6.90 3.80
C VAL A 111 5.61 -8.33 3.32
N GLY A 112 5.94 -8.66 2.08
CA GLY A 112 5.67 -9.98 1.52
C GLY A 112 4.17 -10.32 1.48
N SER A 113 3.32 -9.38 1.04
CA SER A 113 1.87 -9.57 0.92
C SER A 113 1.42 -9.71 -0.54
N PRO A 114 1.17 -10.93 -1.04
CA PRO A 114 0.55 -11.14 -2.34
C PRO A 114 -0.84 -10.48 -2.44
N GLU A 115 -1.59 -10.45 -1.33
CA GLU A 115 -2.89 -9.78 -1.22
C GLU A 115 -2.80 -8.31 -1.66
N MET A 116 -1.84 -7.55 -1.13
CA MET A 116 -1.66 -6.15 -1.47
C MET A 116 -1.18 -5.96 -2.91
N MET A 117 -0.24 -6.80 -3.38
CA MET A 117 0.27 -6.72 -4.74
C MET A 117 -0.83 -7.01 -5.76
N ASP A 118 -1.66 -8.02 -5.53
CA ASP A 118 -2.81 -8.34 -6.38
C ASP A 118 -3.90 -7.25 -6.31
N PHE A 119 -4.12 -6.67 -5.13
CA PHE A 119 -5.05 -5.55 -4.97
C PHE A 119 -4.57 -4.29 -5.72
N ALA A 120 -3.27 -4.02 -5.77
CA ALA A 120 -2.72 -2.93 -6.58
C ALA A 120 -3.03 -3.13 -8.08
N VAL A 121 -2.84 -4.34 -8.59
CA VAL A 121 -3.17 -4.70 -10.00
C VAL A 121 -4.67 -4.66 -10.24
N TYR A 122 -5.49 -5.16 -9.30
CA TYR A 122 -6.95 -5.07 -9.35
C TYR A 122 -7.44 -3.63 -9.58
N ASN A 123 -6.81 -2.65 -8.91
CA ASN A 123 -7.16 -1.23 -9.06
C ASN A 123 -6.77 -0.62 -10.43
N LEU A 124 -6.02 -1.34 -11.26
CA LEU A 124 -5.75 -0.97 -12.65
C LEU A 124 -6.82 -1.52 -13.61
N GLY A 125 -7.72 -2.38 -13.14
CA GLY A 125 -8.82 -2.91 -13.93
C GLY A 125 -9.79 -1.82 -14.40
N ASN A 126 -10.11 -1.84 -15.69
CA ASN A 126 -11.06 -0.93 -16.33
C ASN A 126 -12.30 -1.69 -16.77
N THR A 127 -13.36 -1.61 -15.97
CA THR A 127 -14.61 -2.34 -16.20
C THR A 127 -15.33 -1.91 -17.49
N SER A 128 -15.18 -0.66 -17.92
CA SER A 128 -15.81 -0.16 -19.15
C SER A 128 -15.13 -0.71 -20.40
N LYS A 129 -13.81 -0.88 -20.37
CA LYS A 129 -13.02 -1.39 -21.49
C LYS A 129 -12.77 -2.90 -21.39
N LYS A 130 -13.10 -3.52 -20.27
CA LYS A 130 -12.85 -4.95 -19.99
C LYS A 130 -11.38 -5.33 -20.17
N LEU A 131 -10.46 -4.47 -19.70
CA LEU A 131 -9.02 -4.68 -19.72
C LEU A 131 -8.35 -3.95 -18.55
N PHE A 132 -7.06 -4.18 -18.34
CA PHE A 132 -6.27 -3.49 -17.34
C PHE A 132 -5.57 -2.27 -17.96
N ASN A 133 -5.63 -1.14 -17.26
CA ASN A 133 -4.93 0.08 -17.69
C ASN A 133 -3.42 -0.08 -17.48
N THR A 134 -2.64 0.48 -18.40
CA THR A 134 -1.20 0.63 -18.22
C THR A 134 -0.90 1.46 -16.96
N PRO A 135 -0.07 0.95 -16.05
CA PRO A 135 0.30 1.71 -14.87
C PRO A 135 1.09 2.96 -15.25
N ARG A 136 0.97 4.00 -14.43
CA ARG A 136 1.69 5.25 -14.63
C ARG A 136 2.40 5.64 -13.34
N PRO A 137 3.56 6.30 -13.44
CA PRO A 137 4.20 6.89 -12.28
C PRO A 137 3.25 7.82 -11.53
N LEU A 138 3.32 7.79 -10.20
CA LEU A 138 2.57 8.71 -9.37
C LEU A 138 3.18 10.10 -9.50
N LEU A 139 2.41 11.04 -10.01
CA LEU A 139 2.76 12.46 -10.03
C LEU A 139 2.03 13.14 -8.87
N SER A 140 2.75 13.48 -7.82
CA SER A 140 2.20 14.14 -6.64
C SER A 140 3.16 15.19 -6.09
N ASN A 141 2.69 16.02 -5.16
CA ASN A 141 3.54 16.96 -4.43
C ASN A 141 4.48 16.26 -3.43
N ASP A 142 4.27 14.98 -3.20
CA ASP A 142 5.16 14.13 -2.41
C ASP A 142 6.24 13.54 -3.32
N VAL A 143 7.42 14.18 -3.29
CA VAL A 143 8.56 13.79 -4.13
C VAL A 143 9.01 12.37 -3.83
N PHE A 144 9.04 11.96 -2.55
CA PHE A 144 9.43 10.60 -2.17
C PHE A 144 8.51 9.56 -2.82
N ARG A 145 7.18 9.71 -2.69
CA ARG A 145 6.22 8.79 -3.29
C ARG A 145 6.25 8.81 -4.82
N SER A 146 6.53 9.96 -5.41
CA SER A 146 6.70 10.06 -6.86
C SER A 146 7.90 9.25 -7.33
N LEU A 147 9.04 9.34 -6.66
CA LEU A 147 10.23 8.54 -6.95
C LEU A 147 10.01 7.05 -6.66
N GLU A 148 9.43 6.72 -5.52
CA GLU A 148 9.10 5.33 -5.16
C GLU A 148 8.17 4.67 -6.19
N SER A 149 7.27 5.42 -6.81
CA SER A 149 6.39 4.85 -7.84
C SER A 149 7.15 4.32 -9.06
N LEU A 150 8.35 4.83 -9.33
CA LEU A 150 9.19 4.37 -10.43
C LEU A 150 9.79 2.98 -10.14
N THR A 151 9.97 2.62 -8.89
CA THR A 151 10.62 1.34 -8.52
C THR A 151 9.77 0.12 -8.81
N CYS A 152 8.45 0.26 -8.93
CA CYS A 152 7.53 -0.84 -9.21
C CYS A 152 6.82 -0.74 -10.57
N ILE A 153 7.06 0.31 -11.36
CA ILE A 153 6.31 0.53 -12.59
C ILE A 153 6.48 -0.62 -13.58
N ASN A 154 7.69 -1.13 -13.75
CA ASN A 154 7.98 -2.23 -14.66
C ASN A 154 7.34 -3.54 -14.19
N ASP A 155 7.34 -3.81 -12.88
CA ASP A 155 6.70 -5.00 -12.30
C ASP A 155 5.19 -4.96 -12.55
N LEU A 156 4.55 -3.80 -12.28
CA LEU A 156 3.13 -3.59 -12.52
C LEU A 156 2.77 -3.69 -14.01
N GLU A 157 3.60 -3.12 -14.89
CA GLU A 157 3.40 -3.16 -16.34
C GLU A 157 3.50 -4.59 -16.87
N THR A 158 4.47 -5.36 -16.41
CA THR A 158 4.62 -6.77 -16.76
C THR A 158 3.36 -7.55 -16.38
N ARG A 159 2.86 -7.41 -15.15
CA ARG A 159 1.64 -8.09 -14.70
C ARG A 159 0.39 -7.67 -15.49
N VAL A 160 0.25 -6.39 -15.78
CA VAL A 160 -0.86 -5.86 -16.59
C VAL A 160 -0.82 -6.42 -18.01
N ASN A 161 0.36 -6.46 -18.65
CA ASN A 161 0.52 -6.99 -19.99
C ASN A 161 0.20 -8.50 -20.05
N GLU A 162 0.63 -9.28 -19.05
CA GLU A 162 0.28 -10.70 -18.92
C GLU A 162 -1.24 -10.90 -18.82
N LEU A 163 -1.92 -10.10 -18.00
CA LEU A 163 -3.38 -10.20 -17.84
C LEU A 163 -4.12 -9.79 -19.11
N ASN A 164 -3.69 -8.71 -19.78
CA ASN A 164 -4.29 -8.27 -21.03
C ASN A 164 -4.08 -9.30 -22.16
N ALA A 165 -2.90 -9.92 -22.25
CA ALA A 165 -2.66 -11.00 -23.19
C ALA A 165 -3.58 -12.23 -22.96
N ARG A 166 -3.89 -12.56 -21.70
CA ARG A 166 -4.87 -13.61 -21.36
C ARG A 166 -6.28 -13.24 -21.80
N ILE A 167 -6.66 -11.97 -21.69
CA ILE A 167 -7.96 -11.47 -22.19
C ILE A 167 -8.01 -11.60 -23.72
N GLU A 168 -6.95 -11.20 -24.42
CA GLU A 168 -6.85 -11.34 -25.87
C GLU A 168 -6.91 -12.82 -26.33
N ALA A 169 -6.41 -13.73 -25.49
CA ALA A 169 -6.50 -15.18 -25.71
C ALA A 169 -7.89 -15.76 -25.36
N GLY A 170 -8.85 -14.93 -24.93
CA GLY A 170 -10.25 -15.31 -24.69
C GLY A 170 -10.62 -15.56 -23.23
N GLU A 171 -9.74 -15.28 -22.29
CA GLU A 171 -10.08 -15.38 -20.86
C GLU A 171 -10.96 -14.19 -20.42
N SER A 172 -11.91 -14.45 -19.52
CA SER A 172 -12.84 -13.43 -19.05
C SER A 172 -12.16 -12.41 -18.15
N PHE A 173 -12.29 -11.11 -18.48
CA PHE A 173 -11.85 -10.01 -17.62
C PHE A 173 -12.42 -10.13 -16.19
N ASP A 174 -13.73 -10.45 -16.08
CA ASP A 174 -14.38 -10.54 -14.77
C ASP A 174 -13.78 -11.70 -13.93
N THR A 175 -13.45 -12.83 -14.57
CA THR A 175 -12.76 -13.96 -13.91
C THR A 175 -11.37 -13.57 -13.41
N LEU A 176 -10.61 -12.80 -14.21
CA LEU A 176 -9.30 -12.31 -13.80
C LEU A 176 -9.40 -11.32 -12.63
N MET A 177 -10.35 -10.40 -12.67
CA MET A 177 -10.63 -9.47 -11.57
C MET A 177 -10.97 -10.21 -10.28
N GLU A 178 -11.78 -11.25 -10.35
CA GLU A 178 -12.10 -12.11 -9.19
C GLU A 178 -10.86 -12.84 -8.68
N SER A 179 -10.01 -13.33 -9.57
CA SER A 179 -8.78 -14.04 -9.18
C SER A 179 -7.83 -13.17 -8.37
N LEU A 180 -7.71 -11.88 -8.70
CA LEU A 180 -6.90 -10.91 -7.98
C LEU A 180 -7.44 -10.58 -6.57
N ARG A 181 -8.71 -10.92 -6.32
CA ARG A 181 -9.35 -10.73 -5.00
C ARG A 181 -9.39 -11.99 -4.15
N LYS A 182 -8.99 -13.16 -4.69
CA LYS A 182 -9.03 -14.43 -3.95
C LYS A 182 -8.14 -14.46 -2.71
N SER A 183 -7.05 -13.72 -2.72
CA SER A 183 -6.13 -13.62 -1.59
C SER A 183 -6.69 -12.76 -0.46
N VAL A 184 -7.70 -11.94 -0.72
CA VAL A 184 -8.32 -11.07 0.30
C VAL A 184 -9.39 -11.85 1.05
N PRO A 185 -9.30 -11.98 2.39
CA PRO A 185 -10.31 -12.65 3.19
C PRO A 185 -11.67 -11.94 3.09
N TYR A 186 -12.75 -12.70 2.88
CA TYR A 186 -14.12 -12.13 2.88
C TYR A 186 -14.59 -11.68 4.27
N ASN A 187 -14.06 -12.32 5.31
CA ASN A 187 -14.42 -12.04 6.70
C ASN A 187 -13.14 -11.69 7.47
N VAL A 188 -12.92 -10.41 7.67
CA VAL A 188 -11.87 -9.91 8.56
C VAL A 188 -12.55 -9.33 9.78
N TRP A 189 -12.22 -9.87 10.95
CA TRP A 189 -12.68 -9.35 12.22
C TRP A 189 -11.62 -8.41 12.79
N TYR A 190 -12.03 -7.18 13.07
CA TYR A 190 -11.20 -6.21 13.77
C TYR A 190 -11.71 -6.14 15.22
N PRO A 191 -11.04 -6.77 16.19
CA PRO A 191 -11.43 -6.65 17.59
C PRO A 191 -11.28 -5.20 18.05
N GLU A 192 -12.19 -4.75 18.89
CA GLU A 192 -12.19 -3.42 19.51
C GLU A 192 -10.98 -3.19 20.42
#